data_37434c7ff8a1eb31e700ff7a685c4349
#
_entry.id   37434c7ff8a1eb31e700ff7a685c4349
#
_cell.length_a   1.000
_cell.length_b   1.000
_cell.length_c   1.000
_cell.angle_alpha   90.00
_cell.angle_beta   90.00
_cell.angle_gamma   90.00
#
_symmetry.space_group_name_H-M   'P 1'
#
loop_
_entity.id
_entity.type
_entity.pdbx_description
1 polymer ?
#
loop_
_entity_poly.entity_id
_entity_poly.type
_entity_poly.pdbx_seq_one_letter_code
_entity_poly.pdbx_strand_id
1 'polypeptide(L)'
;MIHSKIKIAFFDTKPYDRRFFDEANQNARFGFDIRYYETRLAPASAKIAEGAQVVCAFVNDDLSAETIRTLHDVGVELVAMRCAGYNNVNLTEAHGKLRVVRVPD
;
A
#
# COMPACT_ATOMS: atom_id res chain seq x y z
N MET A 1 -25.06 11.54 5.96
CA MET A 1 -23.60 11.73 5.89
C MET A 1 -22.98 10.69 4.98
N ILE A 2 -22.11 11.13 4.10
CA ILE A 2 -21.44 10.22 3.19
C ILE A 2 -20.06 9.90 3.75
N HIS A 3 -19.80 8.62 3.93
CA HIS A 3 -18.48 8.16 4.33
C HIS A 3 -17.71 7.77 3.07
N SER A 4 -16.59 8.42 2.85
CA SER A 4 -15.70 8.03 1.76
C SER A 4 -15.09 6.68 2.10
N LYS A 5 -15.07 5.79 1.11
CA LYS A 5 -14.39 4.52 1.27
C LYS A 5 -12.88 4.76 1.34
N ILE A 6 -12.20 3.99 2.17
CA ILE A 6 -10.75 3.99 2.17
C ILE A 6 -10.29 3.28 0.90
N LYS A 7 -9.46 3.97 0.14
CA LYS A 7 -8.93 3.43 -1.12
C LYS A 7 -7.54 2.88 -0.88
N ILE A 8 -7.34 1.64 -1.32
CA ILE A 8 -6.08 0.92 -1.15
C ILE A 8 -5.50 0.62 -2.52
N ALA A 9 -4.27 1.04 -2.76
CA ALA A 9 -3.51 0.65 -3.95
C ALA A 9 -2.63 -0.53 -3.57
N PHE A 10 -2.90 -1.68 -4.18
CA PHE A 10 -2.28 -2.96 -3.84
C PHE A 10 -1.31 -3.33 -4.95
N PHE A 11 -0.01 -3.23 -4.67
CA PHE A 11 1.05 -3.46 -5.65
C PHE A 11 1.61 -4.87 -5.57
N ASP A 12 2.28 -5.30 -6.65
CA ASP A 12 2.89 -6.63 -6.78
C ASP A 12 1.86 -7.71 -6.43
N THR A 13 0.67 -7.58 -7.03
CA THR A 13 -0.47 -8.45 -6.75
C THR A 13 -0.27 -9.80 -7.42
N LYS A 14 -0.47 -10.86 -6.64
CA LYS A 14 -0.50 -12.23 -7.16
C LYS A 14 -1.95 -12.67 -7.32
N PRO A 15 -2.24 -13.68 -8.16
CA PRO A 15 -3.62 -14.11 -8.36
C PRO A 15 -4.34 -14.48 -7.06
N TYR A 16 -3.65 -15.15 -6.13
CA TYR A 16 -4.26 -15.55 -4.85
C TYR A 16 -4.50 -14.35 -3.93
N ASP A 17 -3.75 -13.25 -4.09
CA ASP A 17 -3.92 -12.05 -3.26
C ASP A 17 -5.28 -11.42 -3.47
N ARG A 18 -5.66 -11.20 -4.72
CA ARG A 18 -6.93 -10.57 -5.06
C ARG A 18 -8.10 -11.35 -4.46
N ARG A 19 -8.08 -12.65 -4.64
CA ARG A 19 -9.15 -13.51 -4.14
C ARG A 19 -9.23 -13.45 -2.63
N PHE A 20 -8.09 -13.61 -1.96
CA PHE A 20 -8.02 -13.64 -0.51
C PHE A 20 -8.49 -12.32 0.09
N PHE A 21 -7.95 -11.20 -0.40
CA PHE A 21 -8.24 -9.89 0.19
C PHE A 21 -9.66 -9.42 -0.15
N ASP A 22 -10.18 -9.74 -1.33
CA ASP A 22 -11.57 -9.41 -1.65
C ASP A 22 -12.54 -10.18 -0.75
N GLU A 23 -12.29 -11.46 -0.50
CA GLU A 23 -13.12 -12.25 0.39
C GLU A 23 -13.05 -11.70 1.83
N ALA A 24 -11.84 -11.38 2.30
CA ALA A 24 -11.67 -10.85 3.65
C ALA A 24 -12.39 -9.50 3.81
N ASN A 25 -12.26 -8.63 2.82
CA ASN A 25 -12.91 -7.32 2.81
C ASN A 25 -14.43 -7.47 2.86
N GLN A 26 -14.96 -8.38 2.06
CA GLN A 26 -16.40 -8.63 1.98
C GLN A 26 -16.93 -9.27 3.26
N ASN A 27 -16.24 -10.30 3.77
CA ASN A 27 -16.67 -11.03 4.95
C ASN A 27 -16.64 -10.17 6.21
N ALA A 28 -15.62 -9.33 6.36
CA ALA A 28 -15.49 -8.45 7.50
C ALA A 28 -16.25 -7.13 7.32
N ARG A 29 -16.83 -6.91 6.15
CA ARG A 29 -17.60 -5.71 5.83
C ARG A 29 -16.81 -4.42 6.01
N PHE A 30 -15.52 -4.45 5.71
CA PHE A 30 -14.68 -3.25 5.82
C PHE A 30 -15.06 -2.18 4.80
N GLY A 31 -15.53 -2.58 3.64
CA GLY A 31 -15.93 -1.64 2.60
C GLY A 31 -14.77 -0.90 1.96
N PHE A 32 -13.57 -1.48 1.97
CA PHE A 32 -12.41 -0.86 1.33
C PHE A 32 -12.56 -0.93 -0.20
N ASP A 33 -12.12 0.12 -0.87
CA ASP A 33 -12.00 0.12 -2.33
C ASP A 33 -10.56 -0.28 -2.66
N ILE A 34 -10.37 -1.56 -3.00
CA ILE A 34 -9.03 -2.10 -3.25
C ILE A 34 -8.78 -2.13 -4.76
N ARG A 35 -7.73 -1.45 -5.18
CA ARG A 35 -7.26 -1.46 -6.57
C ARG A 35 -6.01 -2.30 -6.66
N TYR A 36 -6.06 -3.35 -7.46
CA TYR A 36 -4.97 -4.32 -7.57
C TYR A 36 -4.12 -4.03 -8.80
N TYR A 37 -2.81 -3.98 -8.60
CA TYR A 37 -1.85 -3.78 -9.67
C TYR A 37 -0.81 -4.89 -9.61
N GLU A 38 -0.56 -5.54 -10.74
CA GLU A 38 0.51 -6.55 -10.83
C GLU A 38 1.87 -5.89 -10.86
N THR A 39 1.93 -4.63 -11.25
CA THR A 39 3.14 -3.83 -11.28
C THR A 39 3.76 -3.74 -9.88
N ARG A 40 5.07 -3.79 -9.82
CA ARG A 40 5.80 -3.54 -8.59
C ARG A 40 5.80 -2.05 -8.28
N LEU A 41 5.79 -1.73 -7.01
CA LEU A 41 5.94 -0.36 -6.56
C LEU A 41 7.41 0.07 -6.73
N ALA A 42 7.60 1.19 -7.37
CA ALA A 42 8.90 1.79 -7.62
C ALA A 42 8.70 3.28 -7.85
N PRO A 43 9.74 4.09 -7.93
CA PRO A 43 9.54 5.53 -8.17
C PRO A 43 8.69 5.82 -9.39
N ALA A 44 8.88 5.06 -10.47
CA ALA A 44 8.15 5.28 -11.72
C ALA A 44 6.67 4.93 -11.63
N SER A 45 6.29 4.02 -10.73
CA SER A 45 4.90 3.56 -10.59
C SER A 45 4.18 4.15 -9.37
N ALA A 46 4.88 4.86 -8.51
CA ALA A 46 4.31 5.35 -7.26
C ALA A 46 3.12 6.30 -7.47
N LYS A 47 3.10 7.05 -8.56
CA LYS A 47 2.01 7.97 -8.85
C LYS A 47 0.68 7.26 -9.13
N ILE A 48 0.73 5.98 -9.46
CA ILE A 48 -0.49 5.18 -9.65
C ILE A 48 -1.33 5.19 -8.37
N ALA A 49 -0.70 5.37 -7.21
CA ALA A 49 -1.39 5.40 -5.93
C ALA A 49 -2.16 6.70 -5.67
N GLU A 50 -2.12 7.66 -6.58
CA GLU A 50 -2.87 8.92 -6.40
C GLU A 50 -4.34 8.64 -6.15
N GLY A 51 -4.87 9.25 -5.09
CA GLY A 51 -6.25 9.02 -4.68
C GLY A 51 -6.40 7.94 -3.62
N ALA A 52 -5.37 7.13 -3.36
CA ALA A 52 -5.40 6.12 -2.32
C ALA A 52 -4.85 6.68 -1.01
N GLN A 53 -5.41 6.27 0.10
CA GLN A 53 -4.91 6.59 1.43
C GLN A 53 -3.90 5.55 1.91
N VAL A 54 -4.02 4.32 1.41
CA VAL A 54 -3.22 3.19 1.85
C VAL A 54 -2.57 2.53 0.63
N VAL A 55 -1.32 2.17 0.78
CA VAL A 55 -0.60 1.35 -0.20
C VAL A 55 -0.26 0.03 0.46
N CYS A 56 -0.56 -1.08 -0.22
CA CYS A 56 -0.16 -2.40 0.23
C CYS A 56 0.99 -2.86 -0.66
N ALA A 57 2.11 -3.22 -0.05
CA ALA A 57 3.34 -3.56 -0.76
C ALA A 57 3.89 -4.89 -0.31
N PHE A 58 4.81 -5.45 -1.08
CA PHE A 58 5.41 -6.74 -0.80
C PHE A 58 6.94 -6.64 -0.83
N VAL A 59 7.60 -7.74 -0.54
CA VAL A 59 9.05 -7.80 -0.33
C VAL A 59 9.87 -7.28 -1.52
N ASN A 60 9.36 -7.43 -2.73
CA ASN A 60 10.07 -7.01 -3.95
C ASN A 60 9.76 -5.57 -4.37
N ASP A 61 8.90 -4.88 -3.65
CA ASP A 61 8.58 -3.50 -3.98
C ASP A 61 9.67 -2.56 -3.50
N ASP A 62 9.86 -1.48 -4.24
CA ASP A 62 10.87 -0.46 -3.90
C ASP A 62 10.20 0.65 -3.10
N LEU A 63 10.57 0.76 -1.84
CA LEU A 63 10.14 1.84 -0.95
C LEU A 63 11.33 2.70 -0.53
N SER A 64 12.15 3.04 -1.52
CA SER A 64 13.25 3.98 -1.35
C SER A 64 12.72 5.38 -1.02
N ALA A 65 13.64 6.29 -0.69
CA ALA A 65 13.28 7.66 -0.36
C ALA A 65 12.44 8.34 -1.45
N GLU A 66 12.80 8.12 -2.72
CA GLU A 66 12.09 8.73 -3.83
C GLU A 66 10.64 8.21 -3.92
N THR A 67 10.46 6.90 -3.77
CA THR A 67 9.14 6.29 -3.78
C THR A 67 8.29 6.82 -2.62
N ILE A 68 8.88 6.87 -1.42
CA ILE A 68 8.18 7.36 -0.22
C ILE A 68 7.73 8.82 -0.43
N ARG A 69 8.60 9.67 -0.95
CA ARG A 69 8.24 11.07 -1.20
C ARG A 69 7.09 11.19 -2.18
N THR A 70 7.12 10.38 -3.25
CA THR A 70 6.05 10.41 -4.25
C THR A 70 4.73 9.93 -3.66
N LEU A 71 4.75 8.87 -2.88
CA LEU A 71 3.55 8.38 -2.21
C LEU A 71 2.96 9.45 -1.28
N HIS A 72 3.80 10.10 -0.51
CA HIS A 72 3.36 11.18 0.37
C HIS A 72 2.74 12.33 -0.43
N ASP A 73 3.38 12.71 -1.54
CA ASP A 73 2.92 13.81 -2.37
C ASP A 73 1.57 13.54 -3.01
N VAL A 74 1.25 12.29 -3.33
CA VAL A 74 -0.05 11.94 -3.93
C VAL A 74 -1.12 11.60 -2.88
N GLY A 75 -0.81 11.75 -1.60
CA GLY A 75 -1.81 11.66 -0.53
C GLY A 75 -1.85 10.35 0.24
N VAL A 76 -0.89 9.46 0.03
CA VAL A 76 -0.83 8.21 0.80
C VAL A 76 -0.41 8.50 2.23
N GLU A 77 -1.12 7.91 3.18
CA GLU A 77 -0.89 8.11 4.61
C GLU A 77 -0.29 6.89 5.28
N LEU A 78 -0.50 5.70 4.70
CA LEU A 78 -0.10 4.43 5.31
C LEU A 78 0.41 3.46 4.26
N VAL A 79 1.53 2.84 4.55
CA VAL A 79 2.03 1.70 3.77
C VAL A 79 1.92 0.45 4.64
N ALA A 80 1.20 -0.55 4.14
CA ALA A 80 1.03 -1.83 4.80
C ALA A 80 1.87 -2.87 4.05
N MET A 81 2.86 -3.43 4.73
CA MET A 81 3.75 -4.43 4.14
C MET A 81 3.17 -5.83 4.33
N ARG A 82 3.11 -6.61 3.26
CA ARG A 82 2.68 -8.02 3.30
C ARG A 82 3.83 -8.95 3.67
N CYS A 83 4.82 -8.43 4.40
CA CYS A 83 5.98 -9.20 4.84
C CYS A 83 6.42 -8.71 6.20
N ALA A 84 7.21 -9.52 6.92
CA ALA A 84 7.58 -9.21 8.29
C ALA A 84 8.73 -8.21 8.40
N GLY A 85 9.48 -7.98 7.33
CA GLY A 85 10.67 -7.13 7.37
C GLY A 85 10.45 -5.73 6.81
N TYR A 86 11.44 -4.88 7.04
CA TYR A 86 11.46 -3.52 6.50
C TYR A 86 12.67 -3.27 5.60
N ASN A 87 13.33 -4.34 5.12
CA ASN A 87 14.59 -4.21 4.40
C ASN A 87 14.49 -3.34 3.15
N ASN A 88 13.32 -3.31 2.52
CA ASN A 88 13.08 -2.55 1.31
C ASN A 88 12.45 -1.17 1.56
N VAL A 89 12.37 -0.74 2.82
CA VAL A 89 11.69 0.52 3.17
C VAL A 89 12.69 1.50 3.78
N ASN A 90 12.70 2.71 3.24
CA ASN A 90 13.47 3.81 3.85
C ASN A 90 12.65 4.42 4.98
N LEU A 91 12.83 3.90 6.19
CA LEU A 91 12.08 4.36 7.34
C LEU A 91 12.40 5.79 7.74
N THR A 92 13.63 6.22 7.48
CA THR A 92 14.02 7.60 7.78
C THR A 92 13.22 8.59 6.95
N GLU A 93 13.06 8.31 5.66
CA GLU A 93 12.29 9.18 4.79
C GLU A 93 10.79 9.13 5.14
N ALA A 94 10.30 7.96 5.56
CA ALA A 94 8.88 7.80 5.91
C ALA A 94 8.52 8.56 7.19
N HIS A 95 9.48 8.75 8.08
CA HIS A 95 9.23 9.38 9.38
C HIS A 95 8.64 10.78 9.20
N GLY A 96 7.49 11.03 9.81
CA GLY A 96 6.81 12.31 9.72
C GLY A 96 5.98 12.51 8.45
N LYS A 97 6.06 11.59 7.48
CA LYS A 97 5.32 11.70 6.21
C LYS A 97 4.19 10.69 6.12
N LEU A 98 4.49 9.42 6.38
CA LEU A 98 3.49 8.36 6.35
C LEU A 98 3.87 7.27 7.33
N ARG A 99 2.88 6.48 7.71
CA ARG A 99 3.08 5.34 8.61
C ARG A 99 3.42 4.09 7.82
N VAL A 100 4.27 3.26 8.39
CA VAL A 100 4.60 1.96 7.79
C VAL A 100 4.26 0.89 8.81
N VAL A 101 3.44 -0.07 8.41
CA VAL A 101 3.12 -1.23 9.25
C VAL A 101 3.49 -2.49 8.50
N ARG A 102 3.67 -3.58 9.22
CA ARG A 102 4.05 -4.85 8.63
C ARG A 102 3.33 -6.00 9.31
N VAL A 103 3.40 -7.17 8.67
CA VAL A 103 2.85 -8.38 9.27
C VAL A 103 3.72 -8.75 10.49
N PRO A 104 3.12 -9.00 11.65
CA PRO A 104 3.90 -9.44 12.83
C PRO A 104 4.56 -10.78 12.57
N ASP A 105 5.74 -10.97 13.15
CA ASP A 105 6.45 -12.27 13.10
C ASP A 105 5.71 -13.35 13.89
#